data_7c1119df6fbf781cd5e8390005da7da7
#
_entry.id   7c1119df6fbf781cd5e8390005da7da7
#
_cell.length_a   1.000
_cell.length_b   1.000
_cell.length_c   1.000
_cell.angle_alpha   90.00
_cell.angle_beta   90.00
_cell.angle_gamma   90.00
#
_symmetry.space_group_name_H-M   'P 1'
#
loop_
_entity.id
_entity.type
_entity.pdbx_description
1 polymer ?
#
loop_
_entity_poly.entity_id
_entity_poly.type
_entity_poly.pdbx_seq_one_letter_code
_entity_poly.pdbx_strand_id
1 'polypeptide(L)'
;MAGIFDETMLRLRRCQDFELNRTPLCCALSLHHPLAKKDFLTVDDLHGKALMLIREGWNHYVDELRHDLMDGHPEIKLIDFDFYDTEAFNECDRKNALLMAVPQWEAVHPLLKILPVRWDYTVPYGLLYGHKPSAPVKRFLHALAQITERFTENEF
;
A
#
# COMPACT_ATOMS: atom_id res chain seq x y z
N MET A 1 -10.93 1.10 10.40
CA MET A 1 -9.95 1.79 9.51
C MET A 1 -9.67 0.88 8.34
N ALA A 2 -9.57 1.42 7.14
CA ALA A 2 -9.16 0.63 5.96
C ALA A 2 -7.67 0.83 5.69
N GLY A 3 -6.97 -0.21 5.28
CA GLY A 3 -5.53 -0.13 4.97
C GLY A 3 -4.91 -1.47 4.62
N ILE A 4 -3.62 -1.41 4.31
CA ILE A 4 -2.78 -2.60 4.14
C ILE A 4 -2.42 -3.19 5.50
N PHE A 5 -2.22 -4.49 5.56
CA PHE A 5 -1.86 -5.18 6.80
C PHE A 5 -1.07 -6.47 6.53
N ASP A 6 -0.48 -6.99 7.58
CA ASP A 6 0.04 -8.34 7.70
C ASP A 6 -0.19 -8.87 9.12
N GLU A 7 0.10 -10.13 9.34
CA GLU A 7 -0.11 -10.79 10.65
C GLU A 7 0.71 -10.14 11.77
N THR A 8 1.93 -9.69 11.48
CA THR A 8 2.79 -9.04 12.46
C THR A 8 2.20 -7.70 12.89
N MET A 9 1.77 -6.89 11.93
CA MET A 9 1.12 -5.60 12.19
C MET A 9 -0.18 -5.77 12.99
N LEU A 10 -1.02 -6.76 12.65
CA LEU A 10 -2.25 -7.05 13.38
C LEU A 10 -1.97 -7.39 14.85
N ARG A 11 -0.96 -8.23 15.09
CA ARG A 11 -0.56 -8.63 16.45
C ARG A 11 0.00 -7.46 17.24
N LEU A 12 0.92 -6.67 16.67
CA LEU A 12 1.54 -5.51 17.33
C LEU A 12 0.51 -4.43 17.68
N ARG A 13 -0.45 -4.19 16.81
CA ARG A 13 -1.50 -3.19 17.01
C ARG A 13 -2.72 -3.73 17.78
N ARG A 14 -2.73 -5.02 18.14
CA ARG A 14 -3.85 -5.68 18.80
C ARG A 14 -5.17 -5.46 18.08
N CYS A 15 -5.17 -5.66 16.77
CA CYS A 15 -6.36 -5.53 15.93
C CYS A 15 -6.63 -6.82 15.17
N GLN A 16 -7.84 -6.89 14.63
CA GLN A 16 -8.32 -7.93 13.72
C GLN A 16 -8.53 -7.29 12.35
N ASP A 17 -8.59 -8.12 11.35
CA ASP A 17 -8.82 -7.73 9.98
C ASP A 17 -10.10 -8.33 9.40
N PHE A 18 -10.58 -7.69 8.37
CA PHE A 18 -11.50 -8.25 7.38
C PHE A 18 -10.88 -7.96 6.03
N GLU A 19 -10.22 -8.97 5.44
CA GLU A 19 -9.59 -8.84 4.13
C GLU A 19 -10.66 -8.61 3.06
N LEU A 20 -10.51 -7.55 2.28
CA LEU A 20 -11.38 -7.24 1.15
C LEU A 20 -10.81 -7.81 -0.14
N ASN A 21 -9.51 -7.64 -0.35
CA ASN A 21 -8.81 -8.15 -1.52
C ASN A 21 -7.29 -8.17 -1.31
N ARG A 22 -6.59 -8.81 -2.24
CA ARG A 22 -5.16 -8.64 -2.48
C ARG A 22 -4.97 -7.52 -3.48
N THR A 23 -4.18 -6.51 -3.10
CA THR A 23 -3.95 -5.34 -3.94
C THR A 23 -2.49 -5.25 -4.38
N PRO A 24 -2.21 -4.84 -5.63
CA PRO A 24 -0.84 -4.68 -6.08
C PRO A 24 -0.15 -3.52 -5.36
N LEU A 25 1.15 -3.65 -5.11
CA LEU A 25 1.98 -2.54 -4.69
C LEU A 25 2.27 -1.64 -5.90
N CYS A 26 2.00 -0.37 -5.74
CA CYS A 26 2.15 0.68 -6.74
C CYS A 26 3.12 1.76 -6.25
N CYS A 27 3.41 2.76 -7.07
CA CYS A 27 4.14 3.94 -6.68
C CYS A 27 3.28 5.19 -6.80
N ALA A 28 3.23 5.98 -5.73
CA ALA A 28 2.76 7.36 -5.76
C ALA A 28 3.94 8.27 -6.10
N LEU A 29 3.69 9.31 -6.87
CA LEU A 29 4.68 10.32 -7.27
C LEU A 29 4.00 11.65 -7.52
N SER A 30 4.77 12.74 -7.41
CA SER A 30 4.27 14.09 -7.71
C SER A 30 3.74 14.17 -9.14
N LEU A 31 2.65 14.91 -9.33
CA LEU A 31 2.14 15.26 -10.68
C LEU A 31 3.19 15.96 -11.54
N HIS A 32 4.19 16.59 -10.93
CA HIS A 32 5.31 17.27 -11.61
C HIS A 32 6.52 16.36 -11.86
N HIS A 33 6.49 15.13 -11.33
CA HIS A 33 7.58 14.18 -11.56
C HIS A 33 7.65 13.77 -13.04
N PRO A 34 8.86 13.62 -13.64
CA PRO A 34 8.99 13.24 -15.05
C PRO A 34 8.26 11.93 -15.41
N LEU A 35 8.21 10.97 -14.48
CA LEU A 35 7.51 9.69 -14.67
C LEU A 35 5.98 9.80 -14.60
N ALA A 36 5.42 10.91 -14.14
CA ALA A 36 3.96 11.10 -14.02
C ALA A 36 3.22 11.07 -15.36
N LYS A 37 3.94 11.23 -16.48
CA LYS A 37 3.39 11.14 -17.84
C LYS A 37 3.15 9.71 -18.33
N LYS A 38 3.71 8.73 -17.62
CA LYS A 38 3.57 7.32 -17.96
C LYS A 38 2.23 6.76 -17.45
N ASP A 39 1.79 5.67 -18.07
CA ASP A 39 0.61 4.93 -17.60
C ASP A 39 0.94 3.84 -16.60
N PHE A 40 2.18 3.35 -16.63
CA PHE A 40 2.74 2.39 -15.69
C PHE A 40 4.25 2.60 -15.57
N LEU A 41 4.83 2.04 -14.50
CA LEU A 41 6.28 2.03 -14.27
C LEU A 41 6.85 0.63 -14.43
N THR A 42 8.12 0.56 -14.77
CA THR A 42 8.95 -0.66 -14.67
C THR A 42 9.99 -0.48 -13.57
N VAL A 43 10.62 -1.56 -13.14
CA VAL A 43 11.71 -1.47 -12.15
C VAL A 43 12.87 -0.62 -12.68
N ASP A 44 13.13 -0.67 -13.99
CA ASP A 44 14.18 0.16 -14.64
C ASP A 44 13.87 1.66 -14.52
N ASP A 45 12.60 2.06 -14.55
CA ASP A 45 12.21 3.45 -14.33
C ASP A 45 12.59 3.97 -12.93
N LEU A 46 12.69 3.08 -11.95
CA LEU A 46 13.05 3.40 -10.57
C LEU A 46 14.57 3.55 -10.35
N HIS A 47 15.39 3.04 -11.26
CA HIS A 47 16.84 3.16 -11.16
C HIS A 47 17.27 4.63 -11.10
N GLY A 48 18.15 4.95 -10.16
CA GLY A 48 18.62 6.32 -9.91
C GLY A 48 17.59 7.21 -9.19
N LYS A 49 16.44 6.66 -8.78
CA LYS A 49 15.39 7.37 -8.04
C LYS A 49 15.40 6.99 -6.56
N ALA A 50 14.77 7.82 -5.75
CA ALA A 50 14.46 7.50 -4.36
C ALA A 50 13.07 6.88 -4.27
N LEU A 51 12.96 5.76 -3.57
CA LEU A 51 11.71 5.08 -3.27
C LEU A 51 11.50 5.05 -1.75
N MET A 52 10.43 5.68 -1.30
CA MET A 52 10.02 5.67 0.09
C MET A 52 9.24 4.40 0.39
N LEU A 53 9.68 3.64 1.38
CA LEU A 53 9.04 2.43 1.88
C LEU A 53 8.77 2.55 3.38
N ILE A 54 7.67 1.97 3.83
CA ILE A 54 7.45 1.83 5.27
C ILE A 54 8.61 1.03 5.88
N ARG A 55 9.08 1.45 7.06
CA ARG A 55 10.19 0.85 7.77
C ARG A 55 10.10 -0.68 7.83
N GLU A 56 11.23 -1.34 7.67
CA GLU A 56 11.35 -2.79 7.78
C GLU A 56 10.77 -3.32 9.10
N GLY A 57 10.12 -4.48 9.06
CA GLY A 57 9.47 -5.12 10.19
C GLY A 57 8.01 -4.72 10.41
N TRP A 58 7.47 -3.75 9.66
CA TRP A 58 6.07 -3.34 9.77
C TRP A 58 5.13 -4.16 8.91
N ASN A 59 5.58 -4.60 7.74
CA ASN A 59 4.78 -5.38 6.80
C ASN A 59 5.69 -6.29 5.97
N HIS A 60 5.59 -7.61 6.16
CA HIS A 60 6.50 -8.56 5.51
C HIS A 60 6.38 -8.57 3.97
N TYR A 61 5.21 -8.27 3.41
CA TYR A 61 5.05 -8.17 1.94
C TYR A 61 5.84 -6.99 1.37
N VAL A 62 5.90 -5.88 2.09
CA VAL A 62 6.73 -4.73 1.72
C VAL A 62 8.21 -5.04 1.96
N ASP A 63 8.53 -5.82 3.00
CA ASP A 63 9.90 -6.25 3.28
C ASP A 63 10.44 -7.18 2.19
N GLU A 64 9.61 -8.06 1.63
CA GLU A 64 9.99 -8.86 0.45
C GLU A 64 10.40 -7.98 -0.73
N LEU A 65 9.57 -7.01 -1.08
CA LEU A 65 9.90 -6.02 -2.12
C LEU A 65 11.21 -5.30 -1.80
N ARG A 66 11.38 -4.85 -0.55
CA ARG A 66 12.61 -4.17 -0.08
C ARG A 66 13.85 -5.02 -0.32
N HIS A 67 13.82 -6.27 0.10
CA HIS A 67 14.97 -7.17 0.00
C HIS A 67 15.33 -7.46 -1.47
N ASP A 68 14.32 -7.73 -2.30
CA ASP A 68 14.54 -7.97 -3.73
C ASP A 68 15.11 -6.74 -4.45
N LEU A 69 14.65 -5.54 -4.08
CA LEU A 69 15.21 -4.30 -4.63
C LEU A 69 16.65 -4.05 -4.16
N MET A 70 16.97 -4.32 -2.90
CA MET A 70 18.32 -4.17 -2.37
C MET A 70 19.30 -5.14 -3.04
N ASP A 71 18.88 -6.39 -3.27
CA ASP A 71 19.73 -7.43 -3.85
C ASP A 71 19.88 -7.27 -5.37
N GLY A 72 18.81 -6.95 -6.07
CA GLY A 72 18.79 -6.92 -7.54
C GLY A 72 18.97 -5.54 -8.17
N HIS A 73 18.65 -4.46 -7.44
CA HIS A 73 18.56 -3.10 -7.98
C HIS A 73 19.18 -2.05 -7.03
N PRO A 74 20.49 -2.12 -6.75
CA PRO A 74 21.15 -1.24 -5.78
C PRO A 74 21.16 0.24 -6.19
N GLU A 75 20.85 0.57 -7.44
CA GLU A 75 20.71 1.94 -7.93
C GLU A 75 19.44 2.64 -7.43
N ILE A 76 18.49 1.90 -6.85
CA ILE A 76 17.29 2.46 -6.24
C ILE A 76 17.63 2.84 -4.80
N LYS A 77 17.50 4.13 -4.48
CA LYS A 77 17.72 4.63 -3.12
C LYS A 77 16.46 4.41 -2.29
N LEU A 78 16.51 3.50 -1.32
CA LEU A 78 15.41 3.28 -0.39
C LEU A 78 15.43 4.31 0.75
N ILE A 79 14.27 4.91 1.06
CA ILE A 79 14.07 5.86 2.15
C ILE A 79 12.98 5.31 3.06
N ASP A 80 13.30 5.15 4.34
CA ASP A 80 12.35 4.68 5.34
C ASP A 80 11.44 5.80 5.85
N PHE A 81 10.19 5.44 6.13
CA PHE A 81 9.26 6.25 6.91
C PHE A 81 8.46 5.36 7.87
N ASP A 82 7.87 5.97 8.92
CA ASP A 82 7.24 5.21 10.01
C ASP A 82 5.75 4.96 9.80
N PHE A 83 5.04 5.91 9.22
CA PHE A 83 3.57 5.86 9.08
C PHE A 83 3.12 6.50 7.78
N TYR A 84 2.06 5.96 7.19
CA TYR A 84 1.31 6.59 6.09
C TYR A 84 0.43 7.71 6.66
N ASP A 85 1.00 8.87 6.82
CA ASP A 85 0.33 10.09 7.24
C ASP A 85 0.51 11.20 6.20
N THR A 86 -0.10 12.34 6.45
CA THR A 86 -0.01 13.49 5.54
C THR A 86 1.45 13.94 5.32
N GLU A 87 2.31 13.80 6.33
CA GLU A 87 3.72 14.21 6.22
C GLU A 87 4.50 13.29 5.25
N ALA A 88 4.26 11.98 5.28
CA ALA A 88 4.90 11.05 4.33
C ALA A 88 4.54 11.40 2.87
N PHE A 89 3.28 11.74 2.60
CA PHE A 89 2.84 12.17 1.27
C PHE A 89 3.44 13.54 0.88
N ASN A 90 3.47 14.50 1.79
CA ASN A 90 4.11 15.80 1.57
C ASN A 90 5.61 15.65 1.30
N GLU A 91 6.28 14.75 2.02
CA GLU A 91 7.70 14.48 1.84
C GLU A 91 7.99 13.86 0.47
N CYS A 92 7.15 12.96 0.02
CA CYS A 92 7.24 12.38 -1.32
C CYS A 92 7.20 13.47 -2.41
N ASP A 93 6.24 14.40 -2.33
CA ASP A 93 6.15 15.51 -3.27
C ASP A 93 7.36 16.45 -3.16
N ARG A 94 7.71 16.86 -1.95
CA ARG A 94 8.82 17.80 -1.69
C ARG A 94 10.18 17.27 -2.13
N LYS A 95 10.45 15.98 -1.93
CA LYS A 95 11.68 15.31 -2.35
C LYS A 95 11.68 14.86 -3.79
N ASN A 96 10.56 15.00 -4.49
CA ASN A 96 10.36 14.44 -5.82
C ASN A 96 10.72 12.95 -5.87
N ALA A 97 10.38 12.22 -4.80
CA ALA A 97 10.60 10.80 -4.64
C ALA A 97 9.41 9.99 -5.14
N LEU A 98 9.57 8.68 -5.19
CA LEU A 98 8.49 7.72 -5.34
C LEU A 98 8.09 7.22 -3.95
N LEU A 99 6.82 6.94 -3.73
CA LEU A 99 6.31 6.39 -2.47
C LEU A 99 5.55 5.09 -2.77
N MET A 100 5.92 4.00 -2.12
CA MET A 100 5.16 2.75 -2.23
C MET A 100 3.73 2.99 -1.73
N ALA A 101 2.76 2.66 -2.56
CA ALA A 101 1.35 2.91 -2.33
C ALA A 101 0.49 1.78 -2.87
N VAL A 102 -0.82 1.89 -2.71
CA VAL A 102 -1.82 0.98 -3.29
C VAL A 102 -2.86 1.79 -4.08
N PRO A 103 -3.52 1.19 -5.09
CA PRO A 103 -4.48 1.91 -5.94
C PRO A 103 -5.59 2.61 -5.17
N GLN A 104 -6.01 2.04 -4.03
CA GLN A 104 -7.08 2.58 -3.19
C GLN A 104 -6.77 3.97 -2.61
N TRP A 105 -5.51 4.41 -2.67
CA TRP A 105 -5.08 5.70 -2.15
C TRP A 105 -4.98 6.79 -3.22
N GLU A 106 -5.51 6.57 -4.42
CA GLU A 106 -5.41 7.52 -5.54
C GLU A 106 -5.91 8.94 -5.21
N ALA A 107 -6.92 9.06 -4.35
CA ALA A 107 -7.48 10.36 -3.96
C ALA A 107 -6.98 10.90 -2.62
N VAL A 108 -5.97 10.27 -2.00
CA VAL A 108 -5.50 10.63 -0.65
C VAL A 108 -4.76 11.98 -0.64
N HIS A 109 -4.04 12.29 -1.71
CA HIS A 109 -3.26 13.52 -1.79
C HIS A 109 -3.43 14.20 -3.16
N PRO A 110 -3.78 15.51 -3.20
CA PRO A 110 -4.13 16.19 -4.45
C PRO A 110 -2.96 16.40 -5.41
N LEU A 111 -1.73 16.37 -4.92
CA LEU A 111 -0.52 16.59 -5.73
C LEU A 111 0.18 15.29 -6.15
N LEU A 112 -0.34 14.15 -5.73
CA LEU A 112 0.23 12.84 -6.06
C LEU A 112 -0.66 12.06 -7.03
N LYS A 113 -0.02 11.32 -7.90
CA LYS A 113 -0.61 10.34 -8.81
C LYS A 113 -0.09 8.95 -8.43
N ILE A 114 -0.94 7.94 -8.51
CA ILE A 114 -0.54 6.55 -8.30
C ILE A 114 -0.43 5.87 -9.64
N LEU A 115 0.73 5.24 -9.90
CA LEU A 115 0.99 4.46 -11.10
C LEU A 115 1.26 3.00 -10.73
N PRO A 116 0.68 2.05 -11.47
CA PRO A 116 1.03 0.64 -11.33
C PRO A 116 2.48 0.42 -11.74
N VAL A 117 3.12 -0.53 -11.09
CA VAL A 117 4.48 -0.98 -11.42
C VAL A 117 4.41 -2.42 -11.93
N ARG A 118 5.16 -2.72 -12.99
CA ARG A 118 5.24 -4.08 -13.55
C ARG A 118 6.16 -4.96 -12.71
N TRP A 119 5.63 -5.42 -11.59
CA TRP A 119 6.20 -6.41 -10.70
C TRP A 119 5.07 -7.23 -10.05
N ASP A 120 5.41 -8.35 -9.42
CA ASP A 120 4.45 -9.29 -8.83
C ASP A 120 4.38 -9.18 -7.30
N TYR A 121 4.26 -7.96 -6.78
CA TYR A 121 4.12 -7.74 -5.34
C TYR A 121 2.69 -7.30 -5.02
N THR A 122 2.06 -8.02 -4.11
CA THR A 122 0.72 -7.72 -3.61
C THR A 122 0.73 -7.69 -2.08
N VAL A 123 -0.28 -7.04 -1.52
CA VAL A 123 -0.46 -6.93 -0.08
C VAL A 123 -1.94 -7.09 0.26
N PRO A 124 -2.31 -7.73 1.38
CA PRO A 124 -3.69 -7.73 1.85
C PRO A 124 -4.16 -6.30 2.13
N TYR A 125 -5.35 -5.98 1.64
CA TYR A 125 -6.04 -4.73 1.91
C TYR A 125 -7.41 -5.01 2.49
N GLY A 126 -7.78 -4.33 3.57
CA GLY A 126 -9.05 -4.58 4.22
C GLY A 126 -9.36 -3.63 5.36
N LEU A 127 -10.32 -4.02 6.16
CA LEU A 127 -10.76 -3.29 7.33
C LEU A 127 -10.02 -3.79 8.57
N LEU A 128 -9.50 -2.86 9.35
CA LEU A 128 -8.85 -3.11 10.63
C LEU A 128 -9.75 -2.63 11.77
N TYR A 129 -9.98 -3.49 12.75
CA TYR A 129 -10.84 -3.19 13.90
C TYR A 129 -10.30 -3.83 15.18
N GLY A 130 -10.73 -3.33 16.33
CA GLY A 130 -10.26 -3.83 17.62
C GLY A 130 -10.81 -5.22 17.96
N HIS A 131 -10.14 -5.95 18.85
CA HIS A 131 -10.54 -7.30 19.30
C HIS A 131 -11.94 -7.39 19.92
N LYS A 132 -12.46 -6.27 20.42
CA LYS A 132 -13.82 -6.16 20.98
C LYS A 132 -14.62 -5.14 20.18
N PRO A 133 -15.05 -5.47 18.94
CA PRO A 133 -15.81 -4.54 18.14
C PRO A 133 -17.17 -4.25 18.76
N SER A 134 -17.60 -3.00 18.64
CA SER A 134 -18.94 -2.57 19.09
C SER A 134 -20.06 -3.24 18.26
N ALA A 135 -21.27 -3.23 18.77
CA ALA A 135 -22.42 -3.81 18.06
C ALA A 135 -22.65 -3.22 16.65
N PRO A 136 -22.49 -1.90 16.43
CA PRO A 136 -22.56 -1.34 15.07
C PRO A 136 -21.46 -1.88 14.15
N VAL A 137 -20.23 -2.02 14.64
CA VAL A 137 -19.11 -2.57 13.85
C VAL A 137 -19.37 -4.03 13.49
N LYS A 138 -19.86 -4.84 14.42
CA LYS A 138 -20.24 -6.24 14.15
C LYS A 138 -21.31 -6.35 13.06
N ARG A 139 -22.37 -5.51 13.15
CA ARG A 139 -23.42 -5.48 12.12
C ARG A 139 -22.90 -5.08 10.75
N PHE A 140 -22.02 -4.09 10.71
CA PHE A 140 -21.37 -3.66 9.46
C PHE A 140 -20.51 -4.77 8.84
N LEU A 141 -19.64 -5.43 9.63
CA LEU A 141 -18.82 -6.54 9.17
C LEU A 141 -19.66 -7.72 8.67
N HIS A 142 -20.76 -8.03 9.36
CA HIS A 142 -21.67 -9.09 8.93
C HIS A 142 -22.36 -8.76 7.59
N ALA A 143 -22.84 -7.54 7.42
CA ALA A 143 -23.42 -7.09 6.16
C ALA A 143 -22.39 -7.12 5.01
N LEU A 144 -21.15 -6.72 5.30
CA LEU A 144 -20.07 -6.72 4.32
C LEU A 144 -19.71 -8.15 3.89
N ALA A 145 -19.63 -9.10 4.83
CA ALA A 145 -19.39 -10.51 4.53
C ALA A 145 -20.44 -11.09 3.56
N GLN A 146 -21.72 -10.79 3.81
CA GLN A 146 -22.82 -11.22 2.93
C GLN A 146 -22.70 -10.64 1.51
N ILE A 147 -22.19 -9.43 1.38
CA ILE A 147 -21.98 -8.79 0.06
C ILE A 147 -20.79 -9.46 -0.66
N THR A 148 -19.68 -9.66 0.03
CA THR A 148 -18.48 -10.27 -0.56
C THR A 148 -18.72 -11.71 -1.00
N GLU A 149 -19.46 -12.51 -0.22
CA GLU A 149 -19.85 -13.88 -0.61
C GLU A 149 -20.68 -13.89 -1.90
N ARG A 150 -21.63 -12.97 -2.06
CA ARG A 150 -22.46 -12.85 -3.28
C ARG A 150 -21.65 -12.49 -4.52
N PHE A 151 -20.60 -11.68 -4.39
CA PHE A 151 -19.73 -11.34 -5.51
C PHE A 151 -18.87 -12.55 -5.93
N THR A 152 -18.41 -13.35 -4.99
CA THR A 152 -17.61 -14.57 -5.27
C THR A 152 -18.44 -15.65 -5.95
N GLU A 153 -19.73 -15.78 -5.62
CA GLU A 153 -20.65 -16.75 -6.26
C GLU A 153 -21.07 -16.34 -7.68
N ASN A 154 -21.03 -15.07 -8.03
CA ASN A 154 -21.44 -14.56 -9.35
C ASN A 154 -20.29 -14.51 -10.38
N GLU A 155 -19.06 -14.80 -10.01
CA GLU A 155 -17.90 -14.90 -10.92
C GLU A 155 -17.64 -16.31 -11.46
N PHE A 156 -18.54 -17.24 -11.16
CA PHE A 156 -18.50 -18.62 -11.71
C PHE A 156 -19.73 -18.87 -12.58
#